data_3b908acc8a65208ef83f3838dba3e820
#
_entry.id   3b908acc8a65208ef83f3838dba3e820
#
_cell.length_a   1.000
_cell.length_b   1.000
_cell.length_c   1.000
_cell.angle_alpha   90.00
_cell.angle_beta   90.00
_cell.angle_gamma   90.00
#
_symmetry.space_group_name_H-M   'P 1'
#
loop_
_entity.id
_entity.type
_entity.pdbx_description
1 polymer ?
#
loop_
_entity_poly.entity_id
_entity_poly.type
_entity_poly.pdbx_seq_one_letter_code
_entity_poly.pdbx_strand_id
1 'polypeptide(L)'
;QLFFQWFGVPYRKMLYCFTHLFVQDERSKELLGQYGIRNVTVYGDTRFDRVLDVRNQARELPEFERFVGERCQTLIAGSSWPQDEEILIPYFNEHPEMKLIIAPHEIHREHLMYIESLLKRPSVRLSDVMQDKSLLEGKDCLIVDSFGLLSSIYRYGTIAYIGGGFGAGIHNTLEAAVYGIPVLFGPRFQKFKEARDLI
;
A
#
# COMPACT_ATOMS: atom_id res chain seq x y z
N GLN A 1 -6.88 22.59 -2.56
CA GLN A 1 -6.73 23.76 -1.67
C GLN A 1 -6.48 25.07 -2.44
N LEU A 2 -5.82 25.08 -3.60
CA LEU A 2 -5.56 26.28 -4.42
C LEU A 2 -6.85 27.04 -4.78
N PHE A 3 -7.93 26.34 -5.09
CA PHE A 3 -9.23 26.91 -5.44
C PHE A 3 -9.85 27.77 -4.32
N PHE A 4 -9.55 27.48 -3.05
CA PHE A 4 -10.19 28.07 -1.87
C PHE A 4 -9.31 29.07 -1.11
N GLN A 5 -8.12 29.38 -1.66
CA GLN A 5 -7.26 30.44 -1.16
C GLN A 5 -7.73 31.84 -1.66
N TRP A 6 -7.30 32.91 -0.99
CA TRP A 6 -7.65 34.28 -1.39
C TRP A 6 -7.26 34.60 -2.84
N PHE A 7 -6.15 34.01 -3.34
CA PHE A 7 -5.66 34.14 -4.71
C PHE A 7 -6.30 33.12 -5.68
N GLY A 8 -7.19 32.28 -5.21
CA GLY A 8 -7.81 31.18 -5.98
C GLY A 8 -8.96 31.59 -6.91
N VAL A 9 -9.26 32.88 -7.04
CA VAL A 9 -10.35 33.38 -7.89
C VAL A 9 -10.29 32.91 -9.34
N PRO A 10 -9.12 32.94 -10.03
CA PRO A 10 -9.04 32.46 -11.40
C PRO A 10 -9.34 30.95 -11.51
N TYR A 11 -8.84 30.17 -10.54
CA TYR A 11 -9.08 28.73 -10.48
C TYR A 11 -10.55 28.40 -10.22
N ARG A 12 -11.24 29.15 -9.34
CA ARG A 12 -12.69 28.97 -9.09
C ARG A 12 -13.53 29.22 -10.33
N LYS A 13 -13.13 30.18 -11.20
CA LYS A 13 -13.83 30.42 -12.47
C LYS A 13 -13.88 29.16 -13.34
N MET A 14 -12.87 28.31 -13.29
CA MET A 14 -12.85 27.03 -14.02
C MET A 14 -13.95 26.09 -13.49
N LEU A 15 -14.24 26.09 -12.19
CA LEU A 15 -15.26 25.21 -11.60
C LEU A 15 -16.67 25.55 -12.10
N TYR A 16 -16.96 26.80 -12.42
CA TYR A 16 -18.25 27.21 -13.01
C TYR A 16 -18.44 26.79 -14.48
N CYS A 17 -17.36 26.35 -15.15
CA CYS A 17 -17.43 25.85 -16.52
C CYS A 17 -17.93 24.40 -16.60
N PHE A 18 -18.02 23.69 -15.48
CA PHE A 18 -18.50 22.31 -15.44
C PHE A 18 -20.02 22.26 -15.29
N THR A 19 -20.67 21.45 -16.09
CA THR A 19 -22.11 21.21 -16.03
C THR A 19 -22.51 20.60 -14.68
N HIS A 20 -21.68 19.68 -14.16
CA HIS A 20 -21.88 19.02 -12.88
C HIS A 20 -20.53 18.61 -12.26
N LEU A 21 -20.44 18.59 -10.93
CA LEU A 21 -19.27 18.17 -10.19
C LEU A 21 -19.62 16.97 -9.30
N PHE A 22 -18.83 15.92 -9.35
CA PHE A 22 -18.90 14.79 -8.44
C PHE A 22 -17.76 14.89 -7.43
N VAL A 23 -18.10 14.82 -6.14
CA VAL A 23 -17.14 14.97 -5.05
C VAL A 23 -17.16 13.76 -4.13
N GLN A 24 -16.08 13.57 -3.37
CA GLN A 24 -15.88 12.39 -2.53
C GLN A 24 -16.67 12.46 -1.21
N ASP A 25 -16.96 13.68 -0.68
CA ASP A 25 -17.55 13.84 0.63
C ASP A 25 -18.42 15.10 0.73
N GLU A 26 -19.30 15.13 1.75
CA GLU A 26 -20.19 16.25 2.03
C GLU A 26 -19.42 17.54 2.34
N ARG A 27 -18.28 17.47 3.00
CA ARG A 27 -17.44 18.63 3.29
C ARG A 27 -16.97 19.33 2.01
N SER A 28 -16.60 18.56 0.99
CA SER A 28 -16.24 19.09 -0.33
C SER A 28 -17.41 19.78 -1.00
N LYS A 29 -18.61 19.21 -0.90
CA LYS A 29 -19.87 19.80 -1.41
C LYS A 29 -20.22 21.09 -0.68
N GLU A 30 -20.16 21.09 0.65
CA GLU A 30 -20.39 22.29 1.47
C GLU A 30 -19.43 23.42 1.12
N LEU A 31 -18.12 23.08 0.98
CA LEU A 31 -17.09 24.04 0.62
C LEU A 31 -17.35 24.66 -0.76
N LEU A 32 -17.75 23.88 -1.74
CA LEU A 32 -18.15 24.37 -3.08
C LEU A 32 -19.40 25.24 -2.98
N GLY A 33 -20.37 24.86 -2.15
CA GLY A 33 -21.60 25.60 -1.88
C GLY A 33 -21.36 27.00 -1.33
N GLN A 34 -20.34 27.18 -0.45
CA GLN A 34 -19.91 28.50 0.07
C GLN A 34 -19.50 29.48 -1.04
N TYR A 35 -19.06 28.96 -2.18
CA TYR A 35 -18.70 29.75 -3.34
C TYR A 35 -19.79 29.77 -4.43
N GLY A 36 -21.04 29.36 -4.09
CA GLY A 36 -22.17 29.40 -5.00
C GLY A 36 -22.25 28.29 -6.05
N ILE A 37 -21.39 27.27 -5.96
CA ILE A 37 -21.40 26.12 -6.86
C ILE A 37 -22.38 25.08 -6.27
N ARG A 38 -23.56 24.93 -6.90
CA ARG A 38 -24.65 24.08 -6.41
C ARG A 38 -24.87 22.78 -7.19
N ASN A 39 -24.34 22.70 -8.40
CA ASN A 39 -24.40 21.54 -9.28
C ASN A 39 -23.39 20.46 -8.85
N VAL A 40 -23.52 20.00 -7.59
CA VAL A 40 -22.56 19.09 -6.94
C VAL A 40 -23.29 17.90 -6.35
N THR A 41 -22.83 16.69 -6.66
CA THR A 41 -23.28 15.44 -6.05
C THR A 41 -22.14 14.77 -5.32
N VAL A 42 -22.38 14.28 -4.10
CA VAL A 42 -21.46 13.41 -3.39
C VAL A 42 -21.63 12.00 -3.96
N TYR A 43 -20.55 11.48 -4.53
CA TYR A 43 -20.52 10.16 -5.17
C TYR A 43 -19.69 9.13 -4.39
N GLY A 44 -18.89 9.60 -3.44
CA GLY A 44 -17.94 8.75 -2.71
C GLY A 44 -16.56 8.72 -3.36
N ASP A 45 -15.72 7.85 -2.86
CA ASP A 45 -14.34 7.71 -3.33
C ASP A 45 -14.23 6.53 -4.31
N THR A 46 -14.12 6.83 -5.59
CA THR A 46 -13.99 5.85 -6.68
C THR A 46 -12.75 4.96 -6.57
N ARG A 47 -11.81 5.29 -5.67
CA ARG A 47 -10.66 4.41 -5.40
C ARG A 47 -11.09 3.10 -4.77
N PHE A 48 -12.18 3.07 -3.99
CA PHE A 48 -12.73 1.83 -3.42
C PHE A 48 -13.25 0.89 -4.51
N ASP A 49 -13.98 1.42 -5.50
CA ASP A 49 -14.49 0.62 -6.62
C ASP A 49 -13.32 0.02 -7.41
N ARG A 50 -12.32 0.87 -7.71
CA ARG A 50 -11.11 0.43 -8.43
C ARG A 50 -10.34 -0.67 -7.70
N VAL A 51 -10.25 -0.60 -6.38
CA VAL A 51 -9.54 -1.60 -5.57
C VAL A 51 -10.29 -2.93 -5.56
N LEU A 52 -11.62 -2.92 -5.54
CA LEU A 52 -12.43 -4.13 -5.72
C LEU A 52 -12.17 -4.78 -7.08
N ASP A 53 -12.10 -3.99 -8.15
CA ASP A 53 -11.76 -4.49 -9.48
C ASP A 53 -10.35 -5.10 -9.53
N VAL A 54 -9.37 -4.42 -8.91
CA VAL A 54 -7.98 -4.91 -8.81
C VAL A 54 -7.93 -6.25 -8.07
N ARG A 55 -8.67 -6.38 -6.95
CA ARG A 55 -8.77 -7.63 -6.20
C ARG A 55 -9.38 -8.74 -7.07
N ASN A 56 -10.48 -8.45 -7.77
CA ASN A 56 -11.18 -9.44 -8.61
C ASN A 56 -10.32 -9.90 -9.80
N GLN A 57 -9.40 -9.05 -10.26
CA GLN A 57 -8.44 -9.33 -11.34
C GLN A 57 -7.07 -9.75 -10.82
N ALA A 58 -6.92 -9.93 -9.48
CA ALA A 58 -5.65 -10.29 -8.88
C ALA A 58 -5.13 -11.62 -9.45
N ARG A 59 -3.85 -11.61 -9.81
CA ARG A 59 -3.17 -12.78 -10.37
C ARG A 59 -2.98 -13.84 -9.30
N GLU A 60 -3.11 -15.10 -9.69
CA GLU A 60 -2.60 -16.19 -8.88
C GLU A 60 -1.09 -16.23 -9.01
N LEU A 61 -0.42 -16.33 -7.87
CA LEU A 61 1.03 -16.34 -7.77
C LEU A 61 1.46 -17.60 -7.00
N PRO A 62 1.62 -18.75 -7.70
CA PRO A 62 1.88 -20.04 -7.07
C PRO A 62 3.16 -20.05 -6.20
N GLU A 63 4.15 -19.22 -6.54
CA GLU A 63 5.39 -19.09 -5.77
C GLU A 63 5.11 -18.50 -4.38
N PHE A 64 4.18 -17.54 -4.28
CA PHE A 64 3.79 -16.96 -3.00
C PHE A 64 2.95 -17.93 -2.18
N GLU A 65 2.02 -18.64 -2.80
CA GLU A 65 1.24 -19.69 -2.15
C GLU A 65 2.14 -20.78 -1.56
N ARG A 66 3.12 -21.25 -2.35
CA ARG A 66 4.12 -22.22 -1.88
C ARG A 66 4.99 -21.64 -0.77
N PHE A 67 5.38 -20.37 -0.85
CA PHE A 67 6.20 -19.71 0.16
C PHE A 67 5.48 -19.63 1.50
N VAL A 68 4.23 -19.16 1.55
CA VAL A 68 3.48 -19.00 2.80
C VAL A 68 3.11 -20.35 3.41
N GLY A 69 2.81 -21.36 2.59
CA GLY A 69 2.36 -22.67 3.05
C GLY A 69 1.05 -22.64 3.83
N GLU A 70 0.77 -23.73 4.52
CA GLU A 70 -0.45 -23.81 5.34
C GLU A 70 -0.21 -23.21 6.74
N ARG A 71 -1.08 -22.28 7.19
CA ARG A 71 -1.15 -21.73 8.56
C ARG A 71 0.08 -20.96 9.07
N CYS A 72 0.87 -20.35 8.21
CA CYS A 72 1.96 -19.50 8.65
C CYS A 72 1.49 -18.05 8.84
N GLN A 73 1.87 -17.41 9.94
CA GLN A 73 1.72 -15.96 10.08
C GLN A 73 2.65 -15.28 9.07
N THR A 74 2.06 -14.56 8.13
CA THR A 74 2.83 -13.90 7.08
C THR A 74 2.59 -12.40 7.11
N LEU A 75 3.65 -11.66 7.41
CA LEU A 75 3.68 -10.20 7.29
C LEU A 75 4.05 -9.81 5.87
N ILE A 76 3.22 -8.98 5.24
CA ILE A 76 3.54 -8.36 3.95
C ILE A 76 3.87 -6.90 4.16
N ALA A 77 5.14 -6.53 3.97
CA ALA A 77 5.60 -5.15 4.01
C ALA A 77 5.61 -4.58 2.58
N GLY A 78 4.58 -3.80 2.23
CA GLY A 78 4.41 -3.22 0.91
C GLY A 78 4.89 -1.78 0.82
N SER A 79 5.63 -1.46 -0.24
CA SER A 79 6.22 -0.14 -0.49
C SER A 79 7.05 0.37 0.69
N SER A 80 7.85 -0.52 1.29
CA SER A 80 8.69 -0.16 2.44
C SER A 80 9.83 0.79 2.04
N TRP A 81 10.24 1.59 3.01
CA TRP A 81 11.40 2.47 2.95
C TRP A 81 12.40 2.08 4.04
N PRO A 82 13.65 2.54 3.99
CA PRO A 82 14.66 2.17 4.98
C PRO A 82 14.20 2.35 6.44
N GLN A 83 13.46 3.42 6.76
CA GLN A 83 12.95 3.67 8.10
C GLN A 83 11.88 2.62 8.55
N ASP A 84 11.08 2.10 7.62
CA ASP A 84 10.14 1.03 7.89
C ASP A 84 10.88 -0.29 8.11
N GLU A 85 11.88 -0.56 7.30
CA GLU A 85 12.69 -1.78 7.29
C GLU A 85 13.53 -1.93 8.57
N GLU A 86 14.09 -0.82 9.07
CA GLU A 86 14.81 -0.75 10.34
C GLU A 86 13.95 -1.13 11.56
N ILE A 87 12.63 -1.07 11.43
CA ILE A 87 11.69 -1.49 12.48
C ILE A 87 11.19 -2.91 12.23
N LEU A 88 10.76 -3.20 11.00
CA LEU A 88 10.09 -4.45 10.67
C LEU A 88 11.04 -5.64 10.64
N ILE A 89 12.25 -5.48 10.08
CA ILE A 89 13.19 -6.59 9.92
C ILE A 89 13.76 -7.07 11.27
N PRO A 90 14.18 -6.21 12.20
CA PRO A 90 14.54 -6.66 13.54
C PRO A 90 13.41 -7.40 14.26
N TYR A 91 12.17 -6.89 14.19
CA TYR A 91 11.00 -7.57 14.74
C TYR A 91 10.84 -8.97 14.12
N PHE A 92 10.87 -9.07 12.79
CA PHE A 92 10.80 -10.35 12.09
C PHE A 92 11.93 -11.32 12.49
N ASN A 93 13.15 -10.82 12.66
CA ASN A 93 14.28 -11.65 13.08
C ASN A 93 14.09 -12.32 14.46
N GLU A 94 13.31 -11.70 15.35
CA GLU A 94 13.01 -12.18 16.70
C GLU A 94 11.78 -13.10 16.76
N HIS A 95 11.01 -13.22 15.66
CA HIS A 95 9.76 -13.98 15.60
C HIS A 95 9.85 -15.13 14.59
N PRO A 96 10.43 -16.27 14.98
CA PRO A 96 10.67 -17.41 14.07
C PRO A 96 9.40 -18.06 13.52
N GLU A 97 8.26 -17.88 14.18
CA GLU A 97 6.95 -18.37 13.76
C GLU A 97 6.36 -17.61 12.57
N MET A 98 6.95 -16.45 12.22
CA MET A 98 6.46 -15.55 11.19
C MET A 98 7.27 -15.68 9.91
N LYS A 99 6.61 -15.53 8.76
CA LYS A 99 7.24 -15.28 7.47
C LYS A 99 7.12 -13.81 7.07
N LEU A 100 8.06 -13.33 6.29
CA LEU A 100 8.08 -11.98 5.76
C LEU A 100 8.09 -11.99 4.24
N ILE A 101 7.17 -11.26 3.64
CA ILE A 101 7.24 -10.85 2.24
C ILE A 101 7.48 -9.35 2.24
N ILE A 102 8.60 -8.91 1.71
CA ILE A 102 8.96 -7.50 1.67
C ILE A 102 9.05 -7.01 0.23
N ALA A 103 8.24 -6.02 -0.12
CA ALA A 103 8.21 -5.36 -1.41
C ALA A 103 8.62 -3.89 -1.24
N PRO A 104 9.91 -3.57 -1.34
CA PRO A 104 10.41 -2.22 -1.12
C PRO A 104 9.91 -1.25 -2.19
N HIS A 105 9.81 0.03 -1.85
CA HIS A 105 9.41 1.08 -2.78
C HIS A 105 10.43 1.28 -3.90
N GLU A 106 11.69 1.11 -3.58
CA GLU A 106 12.82 1.19 -4.51
C GLU A 106 13.55 -0.14 -4.57
N ILE A 107 13.78 -0.67 -5.79
CA ILE A 107 14.37 -1.99 -6.03
C ILE A 107 15.78 -1.90 -6.63
N HIS A 108 16.48 -0.79 -6.44
CA HIS A 108 17.86 -0.69 -6.88
C HIS A 108 18.80 -1.58 -6.02
N ARG A 109 19.91 -1.98 -6.61
CA ARG A 109 20.81 -2.99 -6.04
C ARG A 109 21.27 -2.68 -4.61
N GLU A 110 21.63 -1.43 -4.36
CA GLU A 110 22.14 -1.00 -3.05
C GLU A 110 21.08 -1.14 -1.96
N HIS A 111 19.83 -0.82 -2.26
CA HIS A 111 18.72 -0.96 -1.32
C HIS A 111 18.40 -2.44 -1.04
N LEU A 112 18.37 -3.27 -2.08
CA LEU A 112 18.16 -4.71 -1.88
C LEU A 112 19.26 -5.33 -1.03
N MET A 113 20.53 -4.96 -1.25
CA MET A 113 21.65 -5.39 -0.42
C MET A 113 21.53 -4.87 1.02
N TYR A 114 21.01 -3.66 1.22
CA TYR A 114 20.75 -3.13 2.54
C TYR A 114 19.70 -3.95 3.28
N ILE A 115 18.57 -4.28 2.66
CA ILE A 115 17.55 -5.16 3.22
C ILE A 115 18.16 -6.52 3.61
N GLU A 116 18.93 -7.12 2.70
CA GLU A 116 19.60 -8.41 2.95
C GLU A 116 20.56 -8.32 4.16
N SER A 117 21.25 -7.19 4.34
CA SER A 117 22.16 -6.99 5.47
C SER A 117 21.48 -6.93 6.83
N LEU A 118 20.20 -6.51 6.88
CA LEU A 118 19.39 -6.46 8.11
C LEU A 118 18.80 -7.83 8.47
N LEU A 119 18.62 -8.71 7.48
CA LEU A 119 18.03 -10.02 7.66
C LEU A 119 19.03 -11.00 8.31
N LYS A 120 18.62 -11.60 9.42
CA LYS A 120 19.37 -12.69 10.11
C LYS A 120 18.85 -14.08 9.79
N ARG A 121 17.68 -14.15 9.16
CA ARG A 121 16.97 -15.37 8.78
C ARG A 121 17.11 -15.64 7.29
N PRO A 122 16.96 -16.89 6.83
CA PRO A 122 17.11 -17.24 5.42
C PRO A 122 16.17 -16.45 4.52
N SER A 123 16.72 -15.76 3.54
CA SER A 123 15.98 -14.97 2.56
C SER A 123 16.27 -15.40 1.13
N VAL A 124 15.41 -14.98 0.21
CA VAL A 124 15.57 -15.17 -1.24
C VAL A 124 14.90 -14.01 -1.99
N ARG A 125 15.42 -13.64 -3.13
CA ARG A 125 14.78 -12.68 -4.03
C ARG A 125 13.79 -13.39 -4.95
N LEU A 126 12.71 -12.69 -5.30
CA LEU A 126 11.71 -13.23 -6.22
C LEU A 126 12.31 -13.52 -7.60
N SER A 127 13.19 -12.65 -8.09
CA SER A 127 13.89 -12.85 -9.37
C SER A 127 14.68 -14.17 -9.44
N ASP A 128 15.31 -14.59 -8.32
CA ASP A 128 16.03 -15.85 -8.25
C ASP A 128 15.06 -17.04 -8.22
N VAL A 129 13.96 -16.92 -7.46
CA VAL A 129 12.89 -17.93 -7.40
C VAL A 129 12.25 -18.17 -8.76
N MET A 130 12.10 -17.11 -9.57
CA MET A 130 11.56 -17.24 -10.93
C MET A 130 12.48 -18.02 -11.88
N GLN A 131 13.77 -18.11 -11.57
CA GLN A 131 14.74 -18.94 -12.31
C GLN A 131 14.78 -20.36 -11.74
N ASP A 132 14.77 -20.50 -10.41
CA ASP A 132 14.78 -21.79 -9.72
C ASP A 132 13.83 -21.79 -8.51
N LYS A 133 12.69 -22.43 -8.68
CA LYS A 133 11.64 -22.52 -7.64
C LYS A 133 12.07 -23.31 -6.39
N SER A 134 13.12 -24.12 -6.48
CA SER A 134 13.65 -24.88 -5.35
C SER A 134 14.27 -23.96 -4.28
N LEU A 135 14.69 -22.77 -4.65
CA LEU A 135 15.29 -21.78 -3.76
C LEU A 135 14.33 -21.25 -2.67
N LEU A 136 13.03 -21.50 -2.81
CA LEU A 136 12.04 -21.17 -1.77
C LEU A 136 12.14 -22.08 -0.53
N GLU A 137 12.72 -23.27 -0.66
CA GLU A 137 12.77 -24.22 0.45
C GLU A 137 13.63 -23.71 1.60
N GLY A 138 13.08 -23.80 2.82
CA GLY A 138 13.75 -23.32 4.03
C GLY A 138 13.91 -21.80 4.13
N LYS A 139 13.21 -21.03 3.30
CA LYS A 139 13.23 -19.56 3.35
C LYS A 139 12.11 -19.02 4.22
N ASP A 140 12.45 -17.98 4.98
CA ASP A 140 11.55 -17.28 5.87
C ASP A 140 11.20 -15.88 5.39
N CYS A 141 12.05 -15.30 4.51
CA CYS A 141 11.83 -14.00 3.90
C CYS A 141 11.88 -14.08 2.37
N LEU A 142 10.86 -13.53 1.70
CA LEU A 142 10.82 -13.35 0.25
C LEU A 142 10.90 -11.86 -0.07
N ILE A 143 11.98 -11.44 -0.74
CA ILE A 143 12.21 -10.07 -1.18
C ILE A 143 11.63 -9.92 -2.60
N VAL A 144 10.66 -9.05 -2.77
CA VAL A 144 10.00 -8.79 -4.05
C VAL A 144 10.75 -7.68 -4.78
N ASP A 145 11.63 -8.05 -5.67
CA ASP A 145 12.48 -7.16 -6.47
C ASP A 145 11.90 -6.88 -7.86
N SER A 146 10.56 -6.80 -7.94
CA SER A 146 9.83 -6.49 -9.18
C SER A 146 8.60 -5.64 -8.90
N PHE A 147 8.19 -4.83 -9.88
CA PHE A 147 7.00 -3.98 -9.78
C PHE A 147 5.72 -4.67 -10.27
N GLY A 148 4.57 -4.14 -9.83
CA GLY A 148 3.26 -4.50 -10.37
C GLY A 148 2.63 -5.77 -9.79
N LEU A 149 3.20 -6.37 -8.75
CA LEU A 149 2.68 -7.57 -8.12
C LEU A 149 2.02 -7.31 -6.76
N LEU A 150 2.34 -6.18 -6.10
CA LEU A 150 2.03 -5.93 -4.69
C LEU A 150 0.53 -6.06 -4.37
N SER A 151 -0.34 -5.52 -5.21
CA SER A 151 -1.79 -5.61 -5.03
C SER A 151 -2.31 -7.05 -5.04
N SER A 152 -1.64 -7.97 -5.77
CA SER A 152 -1.97 -9.40 -5.78
C SER A 152 -1.32 -10.16 -4.64
N ILE A 153 -0.17 -9.68 -4.14
CA ILE A 153 0.59 -10.34 -3.06
C ILE A 153 -0.16 -10.25 -1.72
N TYR A 154 -0.87 -9.17 -1.43
CA TYR A 154 -1.58 -9.00 -0.15
C TYR A 154 -2.57 -10.13 0.18
N ARG A 155 -3.10 -10.83 -0.82
CA ARG A 155 -3.98 -12.01 -0.61
C ARG A 155 -3.32 -13.16 0.14
N TYR A 156 -1.99 -13.23 0.15
CA TYR A 156 -1.21 -14.28 0.78
C TYR A 156 -0.76 -13.94 2.20
N GLY A 157 -1.03 -12.71 2.67
CA GLY A 157 -0.66 -12.24 3.99
C GLY A 157 -1.74 -12.47 5.03
N THR A 158 -1.32 -12.57 6.29
CA THR A 158 -2.21 -12.51 7.46
C THR A 158 -2.22 -11.13 8.09
N ILE A 159 -1.19 -10.33 7.84
CA ILE A 159 -1.03 -8.94 8.26
C ILE A 159 -0.33 -8.18 7.12
N ALA A 160 -0.79 -6.96 6.84
CA ALA A 160 -0.11 -6.05 5.92
C ALA A 160 0.50 -4.87 6.67
N TYR A 161 1.68 -4.46 6.24
CA TYR A 161 2.29 -3.18 6.62
C TYR A 161 2.43 -2.31 5.37
N ILE A 162 2.01 -1.05 5.45
CA ILE A 162 2.10 -0.08 4.35
C ILE A 162 3.20 0.92 4.67
N GLY A 163 4.24 0.91 3.85
CA GLY A 163 5.42 1.76 4.03
C GLY A 163 5.19 3.24 3.78
N GLY A 164 6.20 4.03 4.12
CA GLY A 164 6.26 5.47 3.92
C GLY A 164 5.75 6.30 5.11
N GLY A 165 5.14 5.67 6.10
CA GLY A 165 4.53 6.37 7.23
C GLY A 165 5.51 7.06 8.18
N PHE A 166 6.80 6.81 8.08
CA PHE A 166 7.86 7.56 8.80
C PHE A 166 8.49 8.66 7.94
N GLY A 167 8.21 8.67 6.64
CA GLY A 167 8.74 9.62 5.66
C GLY A 167 7.71 10.63 5.15
N ALA A 168 7.50 10.66 3.84
CA ALA A 168 6.60 11.59 3.14
C ALA A 168 5.10 11.30 3.37
N GLY A 169 4.76 10.13 3.85
CA GLY A 169 3.40 9.63 4.09
C GLY A 169 3.20 8.23 3.51
N ILE A 170 2.16 7.56 3.99
CA ILE A 170 1.85 6.18 3.64
C ILE A 170 1.45 6.02 2.17
N HIS A 171 1.66 4.82 1.65
CA HIS A 171 1.16 4.41 0.34
C HIS A 171 -0.32 3.97 0.41
N ASN A 172 -0.83 3.38 -0.65
CA ASN A 172 -2.25 3.00 -0.77
C ASN A 172 -2.61 1.86 0.20
N THR A 173 -3.38 2.19 1.26
CA THR A 173 -3.84 1.22 2.25
C THR A 173 -4.97 0.34 1.75
N LEU A 174 -5.74 0.79 0.75
CA LEU A 174 -6.90 0.07 0.24
C LEU A 174 -6.53 -1.22 -0.48
N GLU A 175 -5.34 -1.27 -1.10
CA GLU A 175 -4.85 -2.47 -1.79
C GLU A 175 -4.66 -3.67 -0.85
N ALA A 176 -4.34 -3.42 0.41
CA ALA A 176 -4.26 -4.45 1.43
C ALA A 176 -5.62 -4.68 2.11
N ALA A 177 -6.31 -3.58 2.48
CA ALA A 177 -7.57 -3.64 3.22
C ALA A 177 -8.67 -4.42 2.49
N VAL A 178 -8.67 -4.43 1.16
CA VAL A 178 -9.66 -5.15 0.33
C VAL A 178 -9.62 -6.67 0.54
N TYR A 179 -8.53 -7.21 1.06
CA TYR A 179 -8.40 -8.63 1.39
C TYR A 179 -8.90 -8.98 2.81
N GLY A 180 -9.33 -7.98 3.59
CA GLY A 180 -9.85 -8.19 4.94
C GLY A 180 -8.80 -8.56 5.98
N ILE A 181 -7.53 -8.28 5.72
CA ILE A 181 -6.42 -8.48 6.66
C ILE A 181 -6.13 -7.21 7.45
N PRO A 182 -5.64 -7.30 8.71
CA PRO A 182 -5.17 -6.14 9.46
C PRO A 182 -4.10 -5.35 8.69
N VAL A 183 -4.23 -4.02 8.71
CA VAL A 183 -3.31 -3.11 8.00
C VAL A 183 -2.62 -2.21 9.01
N LEU A 184 -1.30 -2.29 9.04
CA LEU A 184 -0.43 -1.47 9.88
C LEU A 184 0.27 -0.42 9.02
N PHE A 185 0.54 0.72 9.59
CA PHE A 185 1.30 1.80 8.94
C PHE A 185 1.90 2.76 9.96
N GLY A 186 2.89 3.53 9.56
CA GLY A 186 3.54 4.52 10.41
C GLY A 186 2.67 5.77 10.68
N PRO A 187 3.13 6.68 11.56
CA PRO A 187 2.30 7.76 12.14
C PRO A 187 1.90 8.88 11.17
N ARG A 188 2.53 9.00 10.00
CA ARG A 188 2.25 10.08 9.04
C ARG A 188 1.14 9.72 8.05
N PHE A 189 -0.04 9.40 8.55
CA PHE A 189 -1.21 8.99 7.75
C PHE A 189 -2.33 10.04 7.68
N GLN A 190 -2.27 11.13 8.45
CA GLN A 190 -3.39 12.08 8.65
C GLN A 190 -3.87 12.77 7.36
N LYS A 191 -3.01 12.85 6.34
CA LYS A 191 -3.37 13.40 5.02
C LYS A 191 -4.17 12.43 4.14
N PHE A 192 -4.20 11.16 4.52
CA PHE A 192 -4.81 10.07 3.76
C PHE A 192 -6.18 9.74 4.36
N LYS A 193 -7.23 10.16 3.65
CA LYS A 193 -8.62 10.01 4.14
C LYS A 193 -8.96 8.54 4.35
N GLU A 194 -8.61 7.69 3.39
CA GLU A 194 -8.84 6.25 3.42
C GLU A 194 -8.25 5.58 4.67
N ALA A 195 -7.04 5.95 5.07
CA ALA A 195 -6.41 5.40 6.26
C ALA A 195 -7.14 5.83 7.56
N ARG A 196 -7.63 7.08 7.61
CA ARG A 196 -8.43 7.57 8.74
C ARG A 196 -9.82 6.93 8.81
N ASP A 197 -10.39 6.61 7.66
CA ASP A 197 -11.71 5.99 7.57
C ASP A 197 -11.65 4.48 7.92
N LEU A 198 -10.47 3.87 7.91
CA LEU A 198 -10.21 2.47 8.30
C LEU A 198 -9.96 2.29 9.81
N ILE A 199 -9.61 3.36 10.55
CA ILE A 199 -9.39 3.36 11.99
C ILE A 199 -10.70 3.64 12.72
#